data_cea79de82eedfcebf17070a92c2bc21c
#
_entry.id   cea79de82eedfcebf17070a92c2bc21c
#
_cell.length_a   1.000
_cell.length_b   1.000
_cell.length_c   1.000
_cell.angle_alpha   90.00
_cell.angle_beta   90.00
_cell.angle_gamma   90.00
#
_symmetry.space_group_name_H-M   'P 1'
#
loop_
_entity.id
_entity.type
_entity.pdbx_description
1 polymer ?
#
loop_
_entity_poly.entity_id
_entity_poly.type
_entity_poly.pdbx_seq_one_letter_code
_entity_poly.pdbx_strand_id
1 'polypeptide(L)'
;MTLIYENSMWLEKECTESLTVKEFRETGNRIIVMQDRIRQLIVDEKQQKEDLMFQVSAASHDLKTPLTIIKGNVEFLQAITENDQSQECLADIERASQQLLDYFNQLIHYSKTYYDDETGWTEYSSSDFINELEKEVSFLIKNQMKFSFEQNVKGTENYYINPSLLIRAIQNILTNALEYADEQNPKIKIRVEQEGKELKIGIWNNGSEFPEEVLTHFGKLFYRMDKARSVKEQHYGIGLSFVCRVAKLHKGRVELRNRDEGAEVLITVNCIKS
;
A
#
# COMPACT_ATOMS: atom_id res chain seq x y z
N MET A 1 15.63 -17.26 25.77
CA MET A 1 14.25 -17.17 25.30
C MET A 1 13.35 -18.24 25.90
N THR A 2 13.78 -19.49 26.02
CA THR A 2 13.03 -20.62 26.61
C THR A 2 12.66 -20.41 28.09
N LEU A 3 13.57 -19.85 28.90
CA LEU A 3 13.35 -19.62 30.34
C LEU A 3 12.25 -18.60 30.68
N ILE A 4 12.03 -17.62 29.80
CA ILE A 4 10.96 -16.61 29.99
C ILE A 4 9.57 -17.23 29.69
N TYR A 5 9.54 -18.18 28.74
CA TYR A 5 8.30 -18.87 28.34
C TYR A 5 7.81 -19.85 29.42
N GLU A 6 8.72 -20.59 30.01
CA GLU A 6 8.37 -21.52 31.12
C GLU A 6 7.88 -20.78 32.37
N ASN A 7 8.53 -19.67 32.74
CA ASN A 7 8.09 -18.87 33.89
C ASN A 7 6.73 -18.19 33.69
N SER A 8 6.36 -17.83 32.45
CA SER A 8 5.03 -17.25 32.19
C SER A 8 3.89 -18.27 32.32
N MET A 9 4.15 -19.53 31.98
CA MET A 9 3.18 -20.61 32.06
C MET A 9 2.90 -21.04 33.51
N TRP A 10 3.89 -20.91 34.41
CA TRP A 10 3.72 -21.17 35.85
C TRP A 10 2.88 -20.07 36.53
N LEU A 11 3.09 -18.82 36.17
CA LEU A 11 2.29 -17.68 36.67
C LEU A 11 0.81 -17.76 36.30
N GLU A 12 0.46 -18.29 35.11
CA GLU A 12 -0.93 -18.50 34.70
C GLU A 12 -1.65 -19.52 35.59
N LYS A 13 -0.97 -20.58 35.99
CA LYS A 13 -1.58 -21.69 36.71
C LYS A 13 -1.77 -21.37 38.22
N GLU A 14 -0.85 -20.64 38.82
CA GLU A 14 -0.93 -20.28 40.25
C GLU A 14 -1.85 -19.07 40.53
N CYS A 15 -1.97 -18.11 39.61
CA CYS A 15 -2.83 -16.94 39.80
C CYS A 15 -4.33 -17.23 39.73
N THR A 16 -4.74 -18.33 39.06
CA THR A 16 -6.18 -18.60 38.88
C THR A 16 -6.80 -19.45 39.98
N GLU A 17 -6.04 -20.28 40.69
CA GLU A 17 -6.58 -21.24 41.66
C GLU A 17 -6.68 -20.76 43.12
N SER A 18 -5.97 -19.69 43.53
CA SER A 18 -5.88 -19.27 44.93
C SER A 18 -6.38 -17.86 45.28
N LEU A 19 -6.85 -17.07 44.30
CA LEU A 19 -7.24 -15.67 44.54
C LEU A 19 -8.66 -15.56 45.10
N THR A 20 -8.77 -15.56 46.44
CA THR A 20 -10.04 -15.41 47.15
C THR A 20 -10.46 -13.97 47.40
N VAL A 21 -9.59 -12.99 47.22
CA VAL A 21 -9.87 -11.57 47.41
C VAL A 21 -10.08 -10.89 46.03
N LYS A 22 -11.11 -10.09 45.92
CA LYS A 22 -11.53 -9.41 44.67
C LYS A 22 -10.39 -8.62 44.02
N GLU A 23 -9.59 -7.89 44.80
CA GLU A 23 -8.47 -7.08 44.36
C GLU A 23 -7.33 -7.92 43.75
N PHE A 24 -7.03 -9.07 44.36
CA PHE A 24 -6.05 -9.99 43.81
C PHE A 24 -6.50 -10.63 42.48
N ARG A 25 -7.79 -10.91 42.36
CA ARG A 25 -8.38 -11.45 41.12
C ARG A 25 -8.36 -10.41 40.00
N GLU A 26 -8.67 -9.14 40.31
CA GLU A 26 -8.58 -8.05 39.34
C GLU A 26 -7.12 -7.81 38.86
N THR A 27 -6.16 -7.89 39.77
CA THR A 27 -4.74 -7.76 39.44
C THR A 27 -4.27 -8.95 38.59
N GLY A 28 -4.66 -10.18 38.91
CA GLY A 28 -4.38 -11.36 38.12
C GLY A 28 -4.92 -11.26 36.69
N ASN A 29 -6.17 -10.80 36.56
CA ASN A 29 -6.77 -10.57 35.23
C ASN A 29 -6.04 -9.50 34.42
N ARG A 30 -5.58 -8.43 35.04
CA ARG A 30 -4.76 -7.39 34.38
C ARG A 30 -3.42 -7.94 33.91
N ILE A 31 -2.79 -8.81 34.70
CA ILE A 31 -1.52 -9.48 34.32
C ILE A 31 -1.74 -10.38 33.11
N ILE A 32 -2.81 -11.17 33.07
CA ILE A 32 -3.14 -12.05 31.94
C ILE A 32 -3.35 -11.22 30.67
N VAL A 33 -4.16 -10.15 30.75
CA VAL A 33 -4.38 -9.24 29.61
C VAL A 33 -3.08 -8.60 29.12
N MET A 34 -2.21 -8.22 30.06
CA MET A 34 -0.90 -7.65 29.72
C MET A 34 0.02 -8.69 29.05
N GLN A 35 0.02 -9.93 29.53
CA GLN A 35 0.79 -11.02 28.91
C GLN A 35 0.32 -11.32 27.48
N ASP A 36 -1.00 -11.36 27.26
CA ASP A 36 -1.56 -11.57 25.92
C ASP A 36 -1.19 -10.41 24.98
N ARG A 37 -1.21 -9.18 25.49
CA ARG A 37 -0.78 -8.03 24.72
C ARG A 37 0.72 -8.07 24.37
N ILE A 38 1.56 -8.49 25.30
CA ILE A 38 3.01 -8.70 25.05
C ILE A 38 3.22 -9.81 24.02
N ARG A 39 2.50 -10.93 24.12
CA ARG A 39 2.56 -12.01 23.13
C ARG A 39 2.19 -11.51 21.74
N GLN A 40 1.09 -10.72 21.65
CA GLN A 40 0.65 -10.15 20.38
C GLN A 40 1.71 -9.22 19.80
N LEU A 41 2.30 -8.34 20.61
CA LEU A 41 3.38 -7.44 20.17
C LEU A 41 4.61 -8.21 19.67
N ILE A 42 4.99 -9.31 20.31
CA ILE A 42 6.12 -10.16 19.87
C ILE A 42 5.79 -10.83 18.52
N VAL A 43 4.58 -11.31 18.34
CA VAL A 43 4.13 -11.90 17.06
C VAL A 43 4.14 -10.85 15.96
N ASP A 44 3.60 -9.67 16.24
CA ASP A 44 3.54 -8.55 15.30
C ASP A 44 4.94 -8.06 14.91
N GLU A 45 5.86 -7.95 15.89
CA GLU A 45 7.27 -7.60 15.63
C GLU A 45 7.99 -8.64 14.78
N LYS A 46 7.77 -9.93 15.07
CA LYS A 46 8.33 -11.02 14.28
C LYS A 46 7.81 -10.97 12.84
N GLN A 47 6.50 -10.78 12.66
CA GLN A 47 5.88 -10.65 11.35
C GLN A 47 6.46 -9.45 10.58
N GLN A 48 6.59 -8.29 11.22
CA GLN A 48 7.19 -7.11 10.62
C GLN A 48 8.64 -7.35 10.18
N LYS A 49 9.41 -8.10 10.98
CA LYS A 49 10.79 -8.45 10.63
C LYS A 49 10.86 -9.42 9.45
N GLU A 50 9.99 -10.40 9.39
CA GLU A 50 9.89 -11.33 8.26
C GLU A 50 9.46 -10.61 6.99
N ASP A 51 8.49 -9.70 7.08
CA ASP A 51 8.04 -8.85 5.99
C ASP A 51 9.17 -7.95 5.48
N LEU A 52 9.95 -7.35 6.38
CA LEU A 52 11.11 -6.52 6.02
C LEU A 52 12.20 -7.34 5.31
N MET A 53 12.51 -8.55 5.80
CA MET A 53 13.48 -9.44 5.17
C MET A 53 13.04 -9.85 3.76
N PHE A 54 11.76 -10.17 3.59
CA PHE A 54 11.18 -10.46 2.28
C PHE A 54 11.28 -9.24 1.37
N GLN A 55 10.99 -8.04 1.88
CA GLN A 55 11.10 -6.76 1.18
C GLN A 55 12.51 -6.51 0.65
N VAL A 56 13.52 -6.66 1.50
CA VAL A 56 14.93 -6.46 1.14
C VAL A 56 15.37 -7.46 0.07
N SER A 57 14.92 -8.71 0.17
CA SER A 57 15.24 -9.74 -0.81
C SER A 57 14.61 -9.47 -2.17
N ALA A 58 13.33 -9.12 -2.20
CA ALA A 58 12.60 -8.79 -3.43
C ALA A 58 13.17 -7.51 -4.08
N ALA A 59 13.40 -6.47 -3.26
CA ALA A 59 14.04 -5.24 -3.71
C ALA A 59 15.41 -5.50 -4.35
N SER A 60 16.22 -6.36 -3.76
CA SER A 60 17.54 -6.71 -4.29
C SER A 60 17.46 -7.40 -5.65
N HIS A 61 16.44 -8.24 -5.85
CA HIS A 61 16.20 -8.89 -7.13
C HIS A 61 15.79 -7.87 -8.21
N ASP A 62 14.84 -6.99 -7.89
CA ASP A 62 14.28 -6.03 -8.84
C ASP A 62 15.28 -4.92 -9.21
N LEU A 63 16.19 -4.58 -8.30
CA LEU A 63 17.31 -3.68 -8.57
C LEU A 63 18.39 -4.31 -9.45
N LYS A 64 18.58 -5.63 -9.36
CA LYS A 64 19.60 -6.34 -10.14
C LYS A 64 19.33 -6.27 -11.65
N THR A 65 18.06 -6.32 -12.06
CA THR A 65 17.67 -6.32 -13.49
C THR A 65 18.08 -5.02 -14.18
N PRO A 66 17.64 -3.81 -13.78
CA PRO A 66 18.03 -2.55 -14.42
C PRO A 66 19.53 -2.29 -14.28
N LEU A 67 20.13 -2.67 -13.16
CA LEU A 67 21.60 -2.54 -12.99
C LEU A 67 22.36 -3.43 -13.98
N THR A 68 21.88 -4.63 -14.27
CA THR A 68 22.47 -5.53 -15.28
C THR A 68 22.36 -4.94 -16.69
N ILE A 69 21.22 -4.29 -17.01
CA ILE A 69 21.02 -3.60 -18.29
C ILE A 69 22.00 -2.43 -18.43
N ILE A 70 22.09 -1.58 -17.41
CA ILE A 70 23.04 -0.46 -17.39
C ILE A 70 24.47 -0.97 -17.61
N LYS A 71 24.88 -1.96 -16.81
CA LYS A 71 26.24 -2.52 -16.89
C LYS A 71 26.52 -3.15 -18.26
N GLY A 72 25.61 -3.95 -18.80
CA GLY A 72 25.76 -4.58 -20.09
C GLY A 72 25.88 -3.57 -21.22
N ASN A 73 25.06 -2.51 -21.22
CA ASN A 73 25.13 -1.45 -22.21
C ASN A 73 26.41 -0.60 -22.08
N VAL A 74 26.90 -0.35 -20.86
CA VAL A 74 28.21 0.32 -20.68
C VAL A 74 29.36 -0.53 -21.23
N GLU A 75 29.37 -1.84 -20.90
CA GLU A 75 30.39 -2.77 -21.45
C GLU A 75 30.33 -2.84 -22.97
N PHE A 76 29.14 -2.87 -23.55
CA PHE A 76 28.96 -2.87 -25.00
C PHE A 76 29.43 -1.55 -25.62
N LEU A 77 29.09 -0.39 -25.09
CA LEU A 77 29.56 0.92 -25.53
C LEU A 77 31.08 1.04 -25.46
N GLN A 78 31.72 0.43 -24.49
CA GLN A 78 33.19 0.39 -24.39
C GLN A 78 33.84 -0.49 -25.51
N ALA A 79 33.10 -1.47 -26.00
CA ALA A 79 33.61 -2.42 -27.05
C ALA A 79 33.39 -1.95 -28.49
N ILE A 80 32.44 -1.02 -28.74
CA ILE A 80 32.10 -0.53 -30.07
C ILE A 80 32.63 0.88 -30.34
N THR A 81 33.10 1.06 -31.56
CA THR A 81 33.66 2.33 -32.05
C THR A 81 32.72 3.10 -32.98
N GLU A 82 31.50 2.59 -33.28
CA GLU A 82 30.60 3.16 -34.30
C GLU A 82 29.30 3.74 -33.71
N ASN A 83 28.82 4.88 -34.30
CA ASN A 83 27.88 5.83 -33.70
C ASN A 83 26.41 5.44 -33.59
N ASP A 84 25.83 4.58 -34.43
CA ASP A 84 24.37 4.36 -34.44
C ASP A 84 23.88 3.46 -33.31
N GLN A 85 24.64 2.42 -32.96
CA GLN A 85 24.27 1.53 -31.82
C GLN A 85 24.50 2.18 -30.46
N SER A 86 25.32 3.22 -30.38
CA SER A 86 25.58 3.94 -29.15
C SER A 86 24.34 4.69 -28.62
N GLN A 87 23.48 5.20 -29.50
CA GLN A 87 22.26 5.90 -29.10
C GLN A 87 21.22 4.98 -28.52
N GLU A 88 21.06 3.78 -29.05
CA GLU A 88 20.13 2.78 -28.50
C GLU A 88 20.55 2.32 -27.09
N CYS A 89 21.86 2.04 -26.90
CA CYS A 89 22.40 1.71 -25.59
C CYS A 89 22.25 2.83 -24.57
N LEU A 90 22.45 4.08 -24.98
CA LEU A 90 22.22 5.24 -24.11
C LEU A 90 20.74 5.37 -23.70
N ALA A 91 19.81 5.16 -24.64
CA ALA A 91 18.38 5.17 -24.34
C ALA A 91 17.97 4.05 -23.36
N ASP A 92 18.58 2.87 -23.48
CA ASP A 92 18.35 1.75 -22.56
C ASP A 92 18.93 2.02 -21.17
N ILE A 93 20.11 2.64 -21.09
CA ILE A 93 20.72 3.07 -19.81
C ILE A 93 19.84 4.12 -19.15
N GLU A 94 19.36 5.12 -19.90
CA GLU A 94 18.49 6.17 -19.39
C GLU A 94 17.18 5.59 -18.86
N ARG A 95 16.54 4.69 -19.63
CA ARG A 95 15.31 4.00 -19.22
C ARG A 95 15.52 3.18 -17.95
N ALA A 96 16.59 2.38 -17.89
CA ALA A 96 16.91 1.56 -16.72
C ALA A 96 17.25 2.43 -15.49
N SER A 97 17.92 3.56 -15.69
CA SER A 97 18.20 4.52 -14.61
C SER A 97 16.92 5.15 -14.06
N GLN A 98 15.99 5.54 -14.96
CA GLN A 98 14.69 6.07 -14.54
C GLN A 98 13.88 5.04 -13.76
N GLN A 99 13.88 3.78 -14.20
CA GLN A 99 13.24 2.68 -13.47
C GLN A 99 13.79 2.53 -12.05
N LEU A 100 15.10 2.61 -11.88
CA LEU A 100 15.73 2.57 -10.56
C LEU A 100 15.28 3.73 -9.67
N LEU A 101 15.25 4.95 -10.22
CA LEU A 101 14.80 6.13 -9.47
C LEU A 101 13.35 6.01 -9.03
N ASP A 102 12.45 5.55 -9.89
CA ASP A 102 11.05 5.36 -9.59
C ASP A 102 10.85 4.30 -8.50
N TYR A 103 11.61 3.21 -8.58
CA TYR A 103 11.61 2.16 -7.57
C TYR A 103 12.08 2.68 -6.20
N PHE A 104 13.20 3.41 -6.16
CA PHE A 104 13.70 4.01 -4.91
C PHE A 104 12.69 4.98 -4.31
N ASN A 105 12.07 5.82 -5.12
CA ASN A 105 11.06 6.76 -4.65
C ASN A 105 9.86 6.02 -4.03
N GLN A 106 9.40 4.94 -4.65
CA GLN A 106 8.32 4.11 -4.09
C GLN A 106 8.71 3.47 -2.76
N LEU A 107 9.94 2.92 -2.66
CA LEU A 107 10.46 2.35 -1.41
C LEU A 107 10.58 3.38 -0.28
N ILE A 108 11.12 4.57 -0.58
CA ILE A 108 11.25 5.65 0.40
C ILE A 108 9.87 6.05 0.92
N HIS A 109 8.90 6.21 0.05
CA HIS A 109 7.55 6.56 0.46
C HIS A 109 6.86 5.48 1.26
N TYR A 110 7.07 4.21 0.89
CA TYR A 110 6.57 3.09 1.66
C TYR A 110 7.23 3.05 3.05
N SER A 111 8.56 3.21 3.13
CA SER A 111 9.28 3.20 4.41
C SER A 111 8.84 4.34 5.34
N LYS A 112 8.56 5.52 4.80
CA LYS A 112 8.03 6.64 5.60
C LYS A 112 6.74 6.29 6.34
N THR A 113 5.89 5.42 5.78
CA THR A 113 4.65 5.01 6.46
C THR A 113 4.89 4.19 7.73
N TYR A 114 6.11 3.72 7.98
CA TYR A 114 6.47 3.01 9.22
C TYR A 114 7.00 3.94 10.32
N TYR A 115 7.55 5.09 9.94
CA TYR A 115 8.18 6.03 10.87
C TYR A 115 7.30 7.25 11.20
N ASP A 116 6.25 7.47 10.43
CA ASP A 116 5.44 8.69 10.47
C ASP A 116 4.08 8.46 11.17
N ASP A 117 4.11 7.89 12.37
CA ASP A 117 2.86 7.65 13.12
C ASP A 117 2.14 8.94 13.56
N GLU A 118 2.82 10.11 13.60
CA GLU A 118 2.22 11.36 14.12
C GLU A 118 2.40 12.59 13.21
N THR A 119 3.31 12.58 12.24
CA THR A 119 3.52 13.74 11.36
C THR A 119 2.58 13.74 10.16
N GLY A 120 2.02 14.90 9.85
CA GLY A 120 1.13 15.08 8.69
C GLY A 120 -0.35 14.81 8.95
N TRP A 121 -0.73 14.39 10.17
CA TRP A 121 -2.13 14.30 10.58
C TRP A 121 -2.68 15.67 10.94
N THR A 122 -3.77 16.05 10.31
CA THR A 122 -4.38 17.37 10.51
C THR A 122 -5.89 17.29 10.43
N GLU A 123 -6.55 18.28 11.03
CA GLU A 123 -7.95 18.54 10.73
C GLU A 123 -8.02 19.20 9.35
N TYR A 124 -8.71 18.55 8.43
CA TYR A 124 -8.83 18.95 7.05
C TYR A 124 -10.28 19.06 6.65
N SER A 125 -10.66 20.15 6.00
CA SER A 125 -12.04 20.32 5.53
C SER A 125 -12.42 19.22 4.55
N SER A 126 -13.57 18.58 4.76
CA SER A 126 -14.08 17.56 3.85
C SER A 126 -14.25 18.09 2.43
N SER A 127 -14.73 19.32 2.28
CA SER A 127 -14.89 19.96 0.96
C SER A 127 -13.55 20.22 0.29
N ASP A 128 -12.53 20.67 1.03
CA ASP A 128 -11.19 20.93 0.48
C ASP A 128 -10.52 19.63 0.04
N PHE A 129 -10.65 18.57 0.86
CA PHE A 129 -10.13 17.25 0.50
C PHE A 129 -10.76 16.72 -0.78
N ILE A 130 -12.09 16.79 -0.92
CA ILE A 130 -12.78 16.33 -2.12
C ILE A 130 -12.38 17.15 -3.36
N ASN A 131 -12.25 18.47 -3.21
CA ASN A 131 -11.80 19.35 -4.29
C ASN A 131 -10.37 19.06 -4.74
N GLU A 132 -9.47 18.79 -3.77
CA GLU A 132 -8.09 18.38 -4.06
C GLU A 132 -8.05 17.03 -4.77
N LEU A 133 -8.82 16.06 -4.28
CA LEU A 133 -8.93 14.74 -4.89
C LEU A 133 -9.44 14.82 -6.34
N GLU A 134 -10.48 15.60 -6.59
CA GLU A 134 -11.03 15.78 -7.95
C GLU A 134 -10.01 16.44 -8.90
N LYS A 135 -9.24 17.40 -8.42
CA LYS A 135 -8.14 18.01 -9.19
C LYS A 135 -7.04 17.01 -9.53
N GLU A 136 -6.62 16.19 -8.57
CA GLU A 136 -5.61 15.16 -8.78
C GLU A 136 -6.07 14.10 -9.78
N VAL A 137 -7.31 13.63 -9.66
CA VAL A 137 -7.92 12.70 -10.61
C VAL A 137 -7.94 13.30 -12.01
N SER A 138 -8.42 14.54 -12.15
CA SER A 138 -8.50 15.24 -13.44
C SER A 138 -7.12 15.44 -14.07
N PHE A 139 -6.11 15.74 -13.25
CA PHE A 139 -4.74 15.91 -13.71
C PHE A 139 -4.12 14.61 -14.22
N LEU A 140 -4.33 13.49 -13.52
CA LEU A 140 -3.79 12.18 -13.92
C LEU A 140 -4.46 11.64 -15.18
N ILE A 141 -5.76 11.83 -15.33
CA ILE A 141 -6.50 11.33 -16.50
C ILE A 141 -6.25 12.19 -17.76
N LYS A 142 -5.88 13.47 -17.62
CA LYS A 142 -5.42 14.39 -18.71
C LYS A 142 -6.22 14.29 -20.03
N ASN A 143 -7.54 14.19 -19.99
CA ASN A 143 -8.41 14.03 -21.17
C ASN A 143 -8.13 12.76 -22.01
N GLN A 144 -7.42 11.79 -21.49
CA GLN A 144 -7.06 10.57 -22.23
C GLN A 144 -8.22 9.58 -22.32
N MET A 145 -9.21 9.69 -21.41
CA MET A 145 -10.33 8.76 -21.34
C MET A 145 -11.55 9.37 -20.67
N LYS A 146 -12.67 8.65 -20.78
CA LYS A 146 -13.92 9.02 -20.08
C LYS A 146 -13.84 8.60 -18.62
N PHE A 147 -14.08 9.55 -17.73
CA PHE A 147 -14.24 9.25 -16.30
C PHE A 147 -15.51 9.89 -15.73
N SER A 148 -16.03 9.33 -14.66
CA SER A 148 -17.04 9.95 -13.82
C SER A 148 -16.55 10.08 -12.39
N PHE A 149 -16.83 11.22 -11.78
CA PHE A 149 -16.54 11.48 -10.38
C PHE A 149 -17.87 11.76 -9.67
N GLU A 150 -18.25 10.86 -8.78
CA GLU A 150 -19.50 10.93 -8.02
C GLU A 150 -19.16 11.10 -6.55
N GLN A 151 -19.77 12.06 -5.89
CA GLN A 151 -19.59 12.28 -4.46
C GLN A 151 -20.91 12.31 -3.70
N ASN A 152 -20.94 11.70 -2.54
CA ASN A 152 -22.03 11.77 -1.58
C ASN A 152 -21.42 12.02 -0.17
N VAL A 153 -20.87 13.23 -0.02
CA VAL A 153 -20.25 13.70 1.20
C VAL A 153 -20.96 14.94 1.69
N LYS A 154 -21.36 14.95 2.96
CA LYS A 154 -21.92 16.15 3.60
C LYS A 154 -20.77 17.11 3.91
N GLY A 155 -20.52 18.07 3.05
CA GLY A 155 -19.36 18.99 3.07
C GLY A 155 -19.18 19.92 4.28
N THR A 156 -19.71 19.58 5.45
CA THR A 156 -19.71 20.43 6.66
C THR A 156 -18.79 19.89 7.78
N GLU A 157 -18.16 18.74 7.59
CA GLU A 157 -17.34 18.10 8.62
C GLU A 157 -15.86 18.28 8.36
N ASN A 158 -15.05 18.33 9.40
CA ASN A 158 -13.61 18.24 9.30
C ASN A 158 -13.18 16.78 9.47
N TYR A 159 -12.29 16.36 8.59
CA TYR A 159 -11.64 15.06 8.65
C TYR A 159 -10.34 15.18 9.45
N TYR A 160 -10.06 14.22 10.31
CA TYR A 160 -8.74 14.05 10.92
C TYR A 160 -8.00 12.97 10.14
N ILE A 161 -7.21 13.38 9.17
CA ILE A 161 -6.53 12.50 8.20
C ILE A 161 -5.09 12.97 7.96
N ASN A 162 -4.30 12.12 7.33
CA ASN A 162 -3.08 12.55 6.65
C ASN A 162 -3.38 12.69 5.15
N PRO A 163 -3.69 13.91 4.65
CA PRO A 163 -4.14 14.12 3.27
C PRO A 163 -3.09 13.69 2.25
N SER A 164 -1.81 13.95 2.51
CA SER A 164 -0.72 13.60 1.58
C SER A 164 -0.60 12.09 1.37
N LEU A 165 -0.70 11.29 2.45
CA LEU A 165 -0.67 9.83 2.35
C LEU A 165 -1.92 9.31 1.64
N LEU A 166 -3.08 9.86 1.95
CA LEU A 166 -4.34 9.41 1.38
C LEU A 166 -4.45 9.73 -0.11
N ILE A 167 -4.11 10.95 -0.53
CA ILE A 167 -4.04 11.34 -1.94
C ILE A 167 -3.09 10.43 -2.71
N ARG A 168 -1.91 10.15 -2.15
CA ARG A 168 -0.94 9.26 -2.77
C ARG A 168 -1.45 7.82 -2.89
N ALA A 169 -2.16 7.31 -1.88
CA ALA A 169 -2.80 6.00 -1.97
C ALA A 169 -3.81 5.95 -3.12
N ILE A 170 -4.60 7.01 -3.28
CA ILE A 170 -5.57 7.13 -4.36
C ILE A 170 -4.86 7.24 -5.72
N GLN A 171 -3.77 7.99 -5.83
CA GLN A 171 -2.95 8.05 -7.05
C GLN A 171 -2.42 6.66 -7.44
N ASN A 172 -1.96 5.84 -6.49
CA ASN A 172 -1.54 4.45 -6.77
C ASN A 172 -2.70 3.59 -7.30
N ILE A 173 -3.90 3.70 -6.72
CA ILE A 173 -5.07 2.98 -7.21
C ILE A 173 -5.45 3.46 -8.61
N LEU A 174 -5.46 4.77 -8.83
CA LEU A 174 -5.82 5.38 -10.10
C LEU A 174 -4.83 5.01 -11.21
N THR A 175 -3.54 5.01 -10.93
CA THR A 175 -2.50 4.58 -11.90
C THR A 175 -2.72 3.13 -12.32
N ASN A 176 -3.00 2.24 -11.38
CA ASN A 176 -3.36 0.85 -11.71
C ASN A 176 -4.65 0.81 -12.55
N ALA A 177 -5.68 1.54 -12.17
CA ALA A 177 -6.94 1.57 -12.92
C ALA A 177 -6.77 2.08 -14.36
N LEU A 178 -5.91 3.09 -14.58
CA LEU A 178 -5.56 3.59 -15.90
C LEU A 178 -4.86 2.56 -16.78
N GLU A 179 -3.97 1.77 -16.17
CA GLU A 179 -3.17 0.79 -16.90
C GLU A 179 -3.96 -0.48 -17.26
N TYR A 180 -4.86 -0.92 -16.36
CA TYR A 180 -5.65 -2.14 -16.58
C TYR A 180 -7.03 -1.87 -17.20
N ALA A 181 -7.35 -0.61 -17.53
CA ALA A 181 -8.55 -0.26 -18.27
C ALA A 181 -8.52 -0.83 -19.69
N ASP A 182 -9.71 -0.98 -20.30
CA ASP A 182 -9.84 -1.45 -21.68
C ASP A 182 -9.09 -0.53 -22.66
N GLU A 183 -8.22 -1.11 -23.50
CA GLU A 183 -7.37 -0.34 -24.41
C GLU A 183 -8.14 0.43 -25.48
N GLN A 184 -9.31 -0.07 -25.92
CA GLN A 184 -10.07 0.53 -27.01
C GLN A 184 -11.07 1.59 -26.52
N ASN A 185 -11.66 1.37 -25.34
CA ASN A 185 -12.67 2.27 -24.78
C ASN A 185 -12.52 2.37 -23.24
N PRO A 186 -11.41 2.94 -22.77
CA PRO A 186 -11.12 3.00 -21.34
C PRO A 186 -12.15 3.84 -20.59
N LYS A 187 -12.60 3.33 -19.45
CA LYS A 187 -13.57 4.00 -18.57
C LYS A 187 -13.14 3.86 -17.13
N ILE A 188 -13.19 4.95 -16.39
CA ILE A 188 -12.93 4.96 -14.95
C ILE A 188 -14.11 5.61 -14.24
N LYS A 189 -14.54 5.02 -13.11
CA LYS A 189 -15.53 5.61 -12.21
C LYS A 189 -14.92 5.77 -10.83
N ILE A 190 -15.01 6.97 -10.30
CA ILE A 190 -14.59 7.29 -8.94
C ILE A 190 -15.84 7.63 -8.14
N ARG A 191 -15.99 6.98 -6.98
CA ARG A 191 -17.09 7.23 -6.07
C ARG A 191 -16.54 7.53 -4.68
N VAL A 192 -16.99 8.64 -4.12
CA VAL A 192 -16.62 9.07 -2.78
C VAL A 192 -17.88 9.16 -1.93
N GLU A 193 -17.93 8.37 -0.86
CA GLU A 193 -19.11 8.29 0.01
C GLU A 193 -18.65 8.42 1.47
N GLN A 194 -19.45 9.11 2.28
CA GLN A 194 -19.25 9.16 3.71
C GLN A 194 -20.41 8.49 4.43
N GLU A 195 -20.09 7.49 5.25
CA GLU A 195 -21.03 6.82 6.13
C GLU A 195 -20.56 6.94 7.60
N GLY A 196 -21.16 7.85 8.34
CA GLY A 196 -20.77 8.12 9.73
C GLY A 196 -19.30 8.56 9.82
N LYS A 197 -18.44 7.73 10.44
CA LYS A 197 -17.01 8.00 10.62
C LYS A 197 -16.14 7.47 9.46
N GLU A 198 -16.71 6.70 8.56
CA GLU A 198 -16.01 6.07 7.46
C GLU A 198 -16.13 6.92 6.19
N LEU A 199 -14.99 7.26 5.59
CA LEU A 199 -14.88 7.77 4.24
C LEU A 199 -14.52 6.61 3.32
N LYS A 200 -15.34 6.37 2.31
CA LYS A 200 -15.19 5.30 1.33
C LYS A 200 -14.86 5.90 -0.03
N ILE A 201 -13.77 5.46 -0.62
CA ILE A 201 -13.35 5.91 -1.96
C ILE A 201 -13.19 4.67 -2.83
N GLY A 202 -14.09 4.50 -3.78
CA GLY A 202 -14.09 3.41 -4.76
C GLY A 202 -13.58 3.90 -6.10
N ILE A 203 -12.62 3.19 -6.69
CA ILE A 203 -12.11 3.44 -8.03
C ILE A 203 -12.32 2.16 -8.84
N TRP A 204 -13.15 2.25 -9.85
CA TRP A 204 -13.48 1.18 -10.78
C TRP A 204 -12.94 1.50 -12.17
N ASN A 205 -12.43 0.50 -12.85
CA ASN A 205 -12.09 0.55 -14.27
C ASN A 205 -12.75 -0.61 -15.01
N ASN A 206 -13.17 -0.36 -16.26
CA ASN A 206 -13.48 -1.45 -17.17
C ASN A 206 -12.20 -2.11 -17.67
N GLY A 207 -12.26 -3.33 -18.16
CA GLY A 207 -11.13 -4.08 -18.70
C GLY A 207 -10.80 -5.31 -17.85
N SER A 208 -9.53 -5.50 -17.51
CA SER A 208 -9.12 -6.72 -16.83
C SER A 208 -9.65 -6.81 -15.40
N GLU A 209 -10.28 -7.93 -15.07
CA GLU A 209 -10.66 -8.29 -13.71
C GLU A 209 -9.45 -8.73 -12.88
N PHE A 210 -9.55 -8.63 -11.55
CA PHE A 210 -8.54 -9.19 -10.66
C PHE A 210 -8.59 -10.72 -10.73
N PRO A 211 -7.46 -11.39 -10.98
CA PRO A 211 -7.37 -12.82 -10.82
C PRO A 211 -7.62 -13.25 -9.37
N GLU A 212 -8.11 -14.46 -9.17
CA GLU A 212 -8.46 -15.00 -7.85
C GLU A 212 -7.26 -15.00 -6.88
N GLU A 213 -6.06 -15.25 -7.41
CA GLU A 213 -4.82 -15.17 -6.63
C GLU A 213 -4.56 -13.77 -6.08
N VAL A 214 -4.86 -12.71 -6.85
CA VAL A 214 -4.73 -11.31 -6.41
C VAL A 214 -5.74 -11.00 -5.34
N LEU A 215 -7.00 -11.42 -5.51
CA LEU A 215 -8.06 -11.22 -4.51
C LEU A 215 -7.70 -11.86 -3.16
N THR A 216 -6.97 -12.98 -3.19
CA THR A 216 -6.58 -13.70 -1.97
C THR A 216 -5.32 -13.16 -1.30
N HIS A 217 -4.37 -12.60 -2.07
CA HIS A 217 -3.04 -12.25 -1.58
C HIS A 217 -2.70 -10.76 -1.69
N PHE A 218 -3.65 -9.90 -2.05
CA PHE A 218 -3.40 -8.47 -2.18
C PHE A 218 -2.90 -7.85 -0.86
N GLY A 219 -2.16 -6.77 -0.98
CA GLY A 219 -1.59 -6.06 0.18
C GLY A 219 -0.31 -6.68 0.73
N LYS A 220 0.13 -7.85 0.23
CA LYS A 220 1.48 -8.32 0.49
C LYS A 220 2.46 -7.53 -0.36
N LEU A 221 3.50 -7.01 0.27
CA LEU A 221 4.52 -6.24 -0.42
C LEU A 221 5.23 -7.12 -1.47
N PHE A 222 5.52 -6.56 -2.66
CA PHE A 222 6.14 -7.24 -3.79
C PHE A 222 5.36 -8.44 -4.35
N TYR A 223 4.08 -8.59 -3.98
CA TYR A 223 3.26 -9.60 -4.60
C TYR A 223 2.96 -9.19 -6.04
N ARG A 224 3.45 -10.02 -6.97
CA ARG A 224 3.21 -9.90 -8.41
C ARG A 224 2.86 -11.27 -8.95
N MET A 225 1.97 -11.34 -9.91
CA MET A 225 1.75 -12.59 -10.64
C MET A 225 2.96 -12.89 -11.53
N ASP A 226 3.37 -14.15 -11.60
CA ASP A 226 4.50 -14.60 -12.44
C ASP A 226 4.33 -14.25 -13.93
N LYS A 227 3.08 -14.08 -14.39
CA LYS A 227 2.73 -13.69 -15.77
C LYS A 227 2.97 -12.21 -16.09
N ALA A 228 3.05 -11.34 -15.10
CA ALA A 228 3.28 -9.90 -15.25
C ALA A 228 4.78 -9.53 -15.29
N ARG A 229 5.67 -10.48 -15.49
CA ARG A 229 7.13 -10.26 -15.59
C ARG A 229 7.58 -9.79 -16.98
N SER A 230 6.66 -9.41 -17.88
CA SER A 230 7.05 -8.83 -19.15
C SER A 230 7.71 -7.47 -18.94
N VAL A 231 8.76 -7.20 -19.69
CA VAL A 231 9.62 -6.00 -19.60
C VAL A 231 8.85 -4.68 -19.79
N LYS A 232 7.60 -4.74 -20.23
CA LYS A 232 6.74 -3.56 -20.46
C LYS A 232 5.94 -3.10 -19.24
N GLU A 233 5.76 -3.94 -18.21
CA GLU A 233 4.94 -3.62 -17.05
C GLU A 233 5.82 -3.36 -15.82
N GLN A 234 6.07 -2.09 -15.53
CA GLN A 234 7.01 -1.59 -14.52
C GLN A 234 6.45 -1.57 -13.09
N HIS A 235 5.54 -2.48 -12.72
CA HIS A 235 5.00 -2.51 -11.38
C HIS A 235 5.84 -3.35 -10.42
N TYR A 236 6.33 -2.71 -9.39
CA TYR A 236 7.18 -3.34 -8.37
C TYR A 236 6.38 -4.06 -7.25
N GLY A 237 5.04 -4.10 -7.36
CA GLY A 237 4.18 -4.71 -6.34
C GLY A 237 4.14 -3.93 -5.02
N ILE A 238 4.52 -2.65 -5.03
CA ILE A 238 4.55 -1.77 -3.85
C ILE A 238 3.26 -0.96 -3.75
N GLY A 239 2.63 -0.60 -4.88
CA GLY A 239 1.50 0.34 -4.92
C GLY A 239 0.32 -0.08 -4.05
N LEU A 240 -0.19 -1.30 -4.23
CA LEU A 240 -1.35 -1.77 -3.49
C LEU A 240 -1.03 -2.08 -2.02
N SER A 241 0.19 -2.53 -1.71
CA SER A 241 0.64 -2.69 -0.33
C SER A 241 0.77 -1.36 0.41
N PHE A 242 1.19 -0.29 -0.29
CA PHE A 242 1.16 1.08 0.23
C PHE A 242 -0.27 1.52 0.53
N VAL A 243 -1.22 1.28 -0.38
CA VAL A 243 -2.64 1.58 -0.15
C VAL A 243 -3.18 0.88 1.09
N CYS A 244 -2.88 -0.42 1.25
CA CYS A 244 -3.28 -1.20 2.42
C CYS A 244 -2.66 -0.64 3.71
N ARG A 245 -1.40 -0.20 3.66
CA ARG A 245 -0.72 0.41 4.81
C ARG A 245 -1.36 1.74 5.19
N VAL A 246 -1.61 2.62 4.22
CA VAL A 246 -2.29 3.90 4.45
C VAL A 246 -3.70 3.70 5.03
N ALA A 247 -4.46 2.75 4.50
CA ALA A 247 -5.77 2.42 5.06
C ALA A 247 -5.68 1.98 6.52
N LYS A 248 -4.71 1.11 6.87
CA LYS A 248 -4.48 0.68 8.27
C LYS A 248 -4.10 1.84 9.18
N LEU A 249 -3.24 2.75 8.75
CA LEU A 249 -2.88 3.95 9.50
C LEU A 249 -4.14 4.80 9.81
N HIS A 250 -5.06 4.89 8.87
CA HIS A 250 -6.35 5.56 9.03
C HIS A 250 -7.42 4.67 9.70
N LYS A 251 -7.04 3.57 10.37
CA LYS A 251 -7.94 2.62 11.04
C LYS A 251 -9.03 2.07 10.11
N GLY A 252 -8.69 1.89 8.85
CA GLY A 252 -9.55 1.45 7.78
C GLY A 252 -9.10 0.15 7.12
N ARG A 253 -9.62 -0.11 5.92
CA ARG A 253 -9.37 -1.32 5.15
C ARG A 253 -9.41 -1.06 3.64
N VAL A 254 -8.91 -2.02 2.89
CA VAL A 254 -8.97 -2.05 1.42
C VAL A 254 -9.70 -3.31 1.00
N GLU A 255 -10.54 -3.20 -0.01
CA GLU A 255 -11.25 -4.32 -0.61
C GLU A 255 -11.06 -4.29 -2.12
N LEU A 256 -10.82 -5.44 -2.72
CA LEU A 256 -10.79 -5.65 -4.17
C LEU A 256 -12.07 -6.37 -4.59
N ARG A 257 -12.69 -5.92 -5.67
CA ARG A 257 -13.93 -6.50 -6.20
C ARG A 257 -13.89 -6.55 -7.71
N ASN A 258 -14.40 -7.65 -8.28
CA ASN A 258 -14.72 -7.74 -9.70
C ASN A 258 -16.22 -7.46 -9.86
N ARG A 259 -16.58 -6.46 -10.64
CA ARG A 259 -17.98 -6.12 -10.93
C ARG A 259 -18.11 -5.33 -12.25
N ASP A 260 -19.26 -5.42 -12.84
CA ASP A 260 -19.62 -4.64 -14.05
C ASP A 260 -18.59 -4.80 -15.18
N GLU A 261 -18.11 -6.04 -15.40
CA GLU A 261 -17.07 -6.38 -16.39
C GLU A 261 -15.78 -5.55 -16.20
N GLY A 262 -15.35 -5.42 -14.95
CA GLY A 262 -14.14 -4.66 -14.58
C GLY A 262 -13.72 -4.90 -13.14
N ALA A 263 -12.73 -4.13 -12.72
CA ALA A 263 -12.10 -4.20 -11.41
C ALA A 263 -12.37 -2.95 -10.57
N GLU A 264 -12.63 -3.12 -9.29
CA GLU A 264 -12.80 -2.02 -8.33
C GLU A 264 -11.88 -2.20 -7.14
N VAL A 265 -11.18 -1.14 -6.79
CA VAL A 265 -10.48 -1.01 -5.50
C VAL A 265 -11.28 -0.05 -4.63
N LEU A 266 -11.72 -0.52 -3.46
CA LEU A 266 -12.40 0.28 -2.45
C LEU A 266 -11.47 0.47 -1.24
N ILE A 267 -11.07 1.71 -0.98
CA ILE A 267 -10.40 2.10 0.26
C ILE A 267 -11.42 2.71 1.21
N THR A 268 -11.46 2.20 2.42
CA THR A 268 -12.25 2.75 3.54
C THR A 268 -11.30 3.27 4.59
N VAL A 269 -11.51 4.49 5.07
CA VAL A 269 -10.70 5.13 6.12
C VAL A 269 -11.59 5.75 7.18
N ASN A 270 -11.14 5.73 8.44
CA ASN A 270 -11.79 6.48 9.51
C ASN A 270 -11.31 7.93 9.44
N CYS A 271 -12.23 8.86 9.26
CA CYS A 271 -11.93 10.28 9.08
C CYS A 271 -12.20 11.14 10.33
N ILE A 272 -12.51 10.53 11.48
CA ILE A 272 -12.81 11.26 12.73
C ILE A 272 -11.76 10.92 13.79
N LYS A 273 -11.30 11.94 14.53
CA LYS A 273 -10.40 11.77 15.67
C LYS A 273 -11.06 10.90 16.73
N SER A 274 -10.40 9.80 17.09
CA SER A 274 -10.85 8.88 18.15
C SER A 274 -10.55 9.45 19.52
#